data_8b215047fad6c579da60d9b609ddf7b6
#
_entry.id   8b215047fad6c579da60d9b609ddf7b6
#
_cell.length_a   1.000
_cell.length_b   1.000
_cell.length_c   1.000
_cell.angle_alpha   90.00
_cell.angle_beta   90.00
_cell.angle_gamma   90.00
#
_symmetry.space_group_name_H-M   'P 1'
#
loop_
_entity.id
_entity.type
_entity.pdbx_description
1 polymer ?
#
loop_
_entity_poly.entity_id
_entity_poly.type
_entity_poly.pdbx_seq_one_letter_code
_entity_poly.pdbx_strand_id
1 'polypeptide(L)'
;QQLIGQNDAKNYQELFPNPNYFDLVIIDECHRGSAKDDSNWRTILDYFSSATHIGMTATPKETRYQSSIGYFGEPVYTYSLKNGIEDGFLAPFKVINITTNIGDEWRPIKGQKDIYGNEIEDRIYNNSDYDYNIVIEDRHREVAQEVTNYLKSTDRMAKTIVFCADEAHAERMRIALVNANADMCKKNPDYVVRITGSDEYGKGKLDYFISVASKYPVIATTSKLLSTGVDCKMVKLIVLDQQIGSMTEFKQIIGRGTRIREKEGKTHFVVMDFRNVTRLFADPDWDGPIEIDPDYPPKPCPVCGKNPCVCLKPTPPSACPICGKNPCECPTPVPRPKPIVDKNGCEVKVINKVVSVYDTNGKLLRTESITDYTKKNIIDTYATIETFTSKWNALKRKSEIAETLKEAGIDLAVLKHDRNMDDVDDFDFICHIAYGKKTLTRRERAEQVKKRDVFSKYGEQARLVLEALLDKYMDEGISELENLSVLKNDPFRRFGSPANIARLFGGKQGYLNAVNNLTQLIYNVA
;
A
#
# COMPACT_ATOMS: atom_id res chain seq x y z
N GLN A 1 -6.15 -30.53 5.69
CA GLN A 1 -7.01 -30.50 6.88
C GLN A 1 -8.18 -31.50 6.79
N GLN A 2 -8.74 -31.76 5.61
CA GLN A 2 -9.83 -32.75 5.45
C GLN A 2 -9.38 -34.21 5.70
N LEU A 3 -8.10 -34.50 5.49
CA LEU A 3 -7.53 -35.83 5.71
C LEU A 3 -7.15 -36.11 7.17
N ILE A 4 -7.07 -35.05 7.99
CA ILE A 4 -6.84 -35.12 9.43
C ILE A 4 -8.11 -34.60 10.12
N GLY A 5 -8.83 -35.47 10.78
CA GLY A 5 -10.04 -35.13 11.51
C GLY A 5 -9.77 -34.29 12.77
N GLN A 6 -10.84 -33.86 13.46
CA GLN A 6 -10.74 -33.28 14.79
C GLN A 6 -10.10 -34.32 15.74
N ASN A 7 -9.24 -33.87 16.66
CA ASN A 7 -8.53 -34.72 17.63
C ASN A 7 -7.54 -35.75 17.00
N ASP A 8 -6.81 -35.35 15.94
CA ASP A 8 -5.82 -36.19 15.29
C ASP A 8 -6.36 -37.52 14.72
N ALA A 9 -7.67 -37.58 14.43
CA ALA A 9 -8.28 -38.72 13.79
C ALA A 9 -7.64 -38.96 12.40
N LYS A 10 -7.18 -40.19 12.14
CA LYS A 10 -6.50 -40.57 10.90
C LYS A 10 -7.51 -40.84 9.77
N ASN A 11 -8.35 -39.88 9.42
CA ASN A 11 -9.40 -40.01 8.42
C ASN A 11 -8.90 -40.47 7.05
N TYR A 12 -7.61 -40.21 6.72
CA TYR A 12 -7.02 -40.65 5.47
C TYR A 12 -6.92 -42.20 5.39
N GLN A 13 -6.75 -42.93 6.50
CA GLN A 13 -6.71 -44.39 6.54
C GLN A 13 -8.10 -45.01 6.35
N GLU A 14 -9.15 -44.32 6.82
CA GLU A 14 -10.54 -44.74 6.61
C GLU A 14 -10.99 -44.48 5.17
N LEU A 15 -10.63 -43.32 4.62
CA LEU A 15 -10.97 -42.90 3.25
C LEU A 15 -10.18 -43.72 2.21
N PHE A 16 -8.95 -44.06 2.51
CA PHE A 16 -8.04 -44.77 1.63
C PHE A 16 -7.37 -45.93 2.39
N PRO A 17 -8.07 -47.07 2.60
CA PRO A 17 -7.54 -48.18 3.37
C PRO A 17 -6.31 -48.86 2.72
N ASN A 18 -6.13 -48.68 1.40
CA ASN A 18 -4.96 -49.17 0.70
C ASN A 18 -3.85 -48.10 0.70
N PRO A 19 -2.70 -48.31 1.39
CA PRO A 19 -1.61 -47.34 1.40
C PRO A 19 -0.96 -47.13 0.01
N ASN A 20 -1.15 -48.07 -0.92
CA ASN A 20 -0.65 -47.98 -2.30
C ASN A 20 -1.70 -47.43 -3.28
N TYR A 21 -2.68 -46.69 -2.77
CA TYR A 21 -3.77 -46.14 -3.60
C TYR A 21 -3.32 -45.06 -4.58
N PHE A 22 -2.32 -44.27 -4.18
CA PHE A 22 -1.79 -43.18 -4.99
C PHE A 22 -0.42 -43.51 -5.56
N ASP A 23 -0.19 -43.16 -6.84
CA ASP A 23 1.12 -43.25 -7.50
C ASP A 23 1.92 -41.94 -7.30
N LEU A 24 1.21 -40.81 -7.11
CA LEU A 24 1.78 -39.47 -6.96
C LEU A 24 1.02 -38.69 -5.89
N VAL A 25 1.78 -38.06 -4.98
CA VAL A 25 1.28 -37.12 -3.98
C VAL A 25 1.98 -35.80 -4.17
N ILE A 26 1.21 -34.74 -4.47
CA ILE A 26 1.72 -33.38 -4.65
C ILE A 26 1.36 -32.55 -3.39
N ILE A 27 2.37 -31.96 -2.77
CA ILE A 27 2.24 -31.16 -1.55
C ILE A 27 2.53 -29.71 -1.89
N ASP A 28 1.48 -28.88 -1.91
CA ASP A 28 1.63 -27.44 -2.03
C ASP A 28 1.97 -26.80 -0.69
N GLU A 29 2.73 -25.71 -0.72
CA GLU A 29 3.24 -25.03 0.49
C GLU A 29 3.94 -25.99 1.47
N CYS A 30 4.75 -26.89 0.94
CA CYS A 30 5.39 -27.98 1.70
C CYS A 30 6.27 -27.49 2.86
N HIS A 31 6.63 -26.19 2.89
CA HIS A 31 7.33 -25.56 4.00
C HIS A 31 6.48 -25.45 5.28
N ARG A 32 5.14 -25.69 5.23
CA ARG A 32 4.22 -25.46 6.36
C ARG A 32 4.04 -26.63 7.31
N GLY A 33 4.91 -27.59 7.31
CA GLY A 33 4.88 -28.66 8.28
C GLY A 33 5.00 -30.08 7.73
N SER A 34 4.85 -30.31 6.42
CA SER A 34 5.05 -31.62 5.80
C SER A 34 6.50 -32.14 5.95
N ALA A 35 7.45 -31.20 6.06
CA ALA A 35 8.87 -31.51 6.23
C ALA A 35 9.31 -31.63 7.71
N LYS A 36 8.43 -31.41 8.68
CA LYS A 36 8.73 -31.57 10.10
C LYS A 36 8.51 -33.01 10.53
N ASP A 37 9.50 -33.67 11.12
CA ASP A 37 9.48 -35.07 11.47
C ASP A 37 8.31 -35.50 12.38
N ASP A 38 7.82 -34.62 13.24
CA ASP A 38 6.74 -34.90 14.20
C ASP A 38 5.38 -34.27 13.76
N SER A 39 5.21 -33.87 12.49
CA SER A 39 3.97 -33.26 12.05
C SER A 39 2.93 -34.31 11.62
N ASN A 40 1.63 -33.99 11.81
CA ASN A 40 0.54 -34.83 11.35
C ASN A 40 0.57 -35.06 9.81
N TRP A 41 1.16 -34.14 9.05
CA TRP A 41 1.37 -34.28 7.61
C TRP A 41 2.39 -35.33 7.28
N ARG A 42 3.43 -35.50 8.10
CA ARG A 42 4.44 -36.51 7.91
C ARG A 42 3.85 -37.91 8.00
N THR A 43 2.94 -38.16 8.94
CA THR A 43 2.27 -39.44 9.08
C THR A 43 1.42 -39.80 7.86
N ILE A 44 0.86 -38.82 7.15
CA ILE A 44 0.15 -39.06 5.87
C ILE A 44 1.14 -39.46 4.79
N LEU A 45 2.27 -38.76 4.66
CA LEU A 45 3.29 -39.09 3.66
C LEU A 45 3.92 -40.46 3.91
N ASP A 46 4.19 -40.78 5.16
CA ASP A 46 4.70 -42.09 5.54
C ASP A 46 3.70 -43.23 5.25
N TYR A 47 2.39 -42.94 5.40
CA TYR A 47 1.35 -43.90 5.04
C TYR A 47 1.29 -44.19 3.54
N PHE A 48 1.44 -43.16 2.69
CA PHE A 48 1.48 -43.28 1.24
C PHE A 48 2.91 -43.36 0.69
N SER A 49 3.82 -43.99 1.41
CA SER A 49 5.26 -44.02 1.09
C SER A 49 5.60 -44.70 -0.23
N SER A 50 4.69 -45.49 -0.82
CA SER A 50 4.85 -46.07 -2.15
C SER A 50 4.68 -45.07 -3.29
N ALA A 51 4.03 -43.94 -3.03
CA ALA A 51 3.82 -42.90 -4.02
C ALA A 51 5.09 -42.05 -4.21
N THR A 52 5.24 -41.47 -5.39
CA THR A 52 6.22 -40.41 -5.62
C THR A 52 5.72 -39.12 -4.95
N HIS A 53 6.53 -38.51 -4.09
CA HIS A 53 6.18 -37.27 -3.40
C HIS A 53 6.85 -36.07 -4.07
N ILE A 54 6.05 -35.06 -4.47
CA ILE A 54 6.54 -33.81 -5.01
C ILE A 54 6.13 -32.66 -4.06
N GLY A 55 7.11 -31.95 -3.50
CA GLY A 55 6.88 -30.74 -2.71
C GLY A 55 6.97 -29.50 -3.58
N MET A 56 5.99 -28.60 -3.48
CA MET A 56 6.02 -27.29 -4.09
C MET A 56 6.01 -26.22 -3.00
N THR A 57 6.83 -25.19 -3.14
CA THR A 57 6.86 -24.06 -2.22
C THR A 57 7.45 -22.83 -2.88
N ALA A 58 6.88 -21.66 -2.62
CA ALA A 58 7.47 -20.38 -2.98
C ALA A 58 8.62 -19.97 -2.03
N THR A 59 8.75 -20.65 -0.88
CA THR A 59 9.67 -20.26 0.19
C THR A 59 10.20 -21.51 0.90
N PRO A 60 11.20 -22.18 0.32
CA PRO A 60 11.82 -23.32 1.00
C PRO A 60 12.38 -22.90 2.36
N LYS A 61 12.23 -23.75 3.35
CA LYS A 61 12.74 -23.53 4.71
C LYS A 61 13.81 -24.55 5.04
N GLU A 62 14.96 -24.02 5.42
CA GLU A 62 16.06 -24.78 5.97
C GLU A 62 16.33 -24.30 7.39
N THR A 63 15.68 -24.91 8.36
CA THR A 63 15.90 -24.64 9.78
C THR A 63 16.28 -25.90 10.51
N ARG A 64 16.86 -25.80 11.72
CA ARG A 64 17.23 -26.92 12.57
C ARG A 64 16.09 -27.93 12.80
N TYR A 65 14.84 -27.46 12.72
CA TYR A 65 13.65 -28.26 13.03
C TYR A 65 12.76 -28.51 11.81
N GLN A 66 13.11 -27.99 10.65
CA GLN A 66 12.28 -28.06 9.47
C GLN A 66 13.14 -27.88 8.22
N SER A 67 13.31 -28.95 7.45
CA SER A 67 14.08 -28.97 6.21
C SER A 67 13.24 -29.54 5.10
N SER A 68 12.96 -28.73 4.08
CA SER A 68 12.31 -29.17 2.85
C SER A 68 13.25 -30.05 2.03
N ILE A 69 14.53 -29.67 1.97
CA ILE A 69 15.59 -30.42 1.26
C ILE A 69 15.80 -31.80 1.91
N GLY A 70 15.78 -31.86 3.25
CA GLY A 70 15.97 -33.13 3.97
C GLY A 70 14.92 -34.18 3.66
N TYR A 71 13.71 -33.76 3.25
CA TYR A 71 12.65 -34.72 2.88
C TYR A 71 12.49 -34.90 1.38
N PHE A 72 12.41 -33.83 0.60
CA PHE A 72 12.11 -33.89 -0.83
C PHE A 72 13.36 -33.99 -1.70
N GLY A 73 14.56 -33.82 -1.14
CA GLY A 73 15.81 -33.72 -1.87
C GLY A 73 16.03 -32.30 -2.43
N GLU A 74 17.08 -32.16 -3.23
CA GLU A 74 17.40 -30.93 -3.92
C GLU A 74 16.26 -30.51 -4.87
N PRO A 75 16.02 -29.18 -5.05
CA PRO A 75 15.00 -28.69 -5.97
C PRO A 75 15.23 -29.20 -7.40
N VAL A 76 14.25 -29.90 -7.95
CA VAL A 76 14.28 -30.36 -9.36
C VAL A 76 14.12 -29.19 -10.32
N TYR A 77 13.39 -28.16 -9.90
CA TYR A 77 13.17 -26.96 -10.69
C TYR A 77 12.96 -25.75 -9.78
N THR A 78 13.56 -24.64 -10.14
CA THR A 78 13.38 -23.35 -9.45
C THR A 78 12.95 -22.28 -10.45
N TYR A 79 11.85 -21.58 -10.14
CA TYR A 79 11.33 -20.47 -10.91
C TYR A 79 11.13 -19.27 -9.97
N SER A 80 12.10 -18.37 -9.99
CA SER A 80 12.11 -17.23 -9.07
C SER A 80 11.08 -16.18 -9.44
N LEU A 81 10.77 -15.26 -8.50
CA LEU A 81 9.95 -14.08 -8.78
C LEU A 81 10.57 -13.25 -9.91
N LYS A 82 11.90 -13.15 -9.92
CA LYS A 82 12.69 -12.51 -10.97
C LYS A 82 12.39 -13.11 -12.34
N ASN A 83 12.52 -14.43 -12.49
CA ASN A 83 12.21 -15.10 -13.75
C ASN A 83 10.77 -14.81 -14.20
N GLY A 84 9.81 -14.85 -13.26
CA GLY A 84 8.40 -14.57 -13.58
C GLY A 84 8.14 -13.14 -14.05
N ILE A 85 8.89 -12.15 -13.56
CA ILE A 85 8.81 -10.76 -14.02
C ILE A 85 9.52 -10.61 -15.38
N GLU A 86 10.72 -11.18 -15.55
CA GLU A 86 11.48 -11.15 -16.82
C GLU A 86 10.70 -11.80 -17.95
N ASP A 87 10.06 -12.92 -17.69
CA ASP A 87 9.23 -13.64 -18.67
C ASP A 87 7.86 -12.97 -18.91
N GLY A 88 7.54 -11.88 -18.20
CA GLY A 88 6.28 -11.15 -18.35
C GLY A 88 5.06 -11.83 -17.73
N PHE A 89 5.24 -12.86 -16.91
CA PHE A 89 4.14 -13.52 -16.19
C PHE A 89 3.75 -12.82 -14.89
N LEU A 90 4.67 -12.03 -14.32
CA LEU A 90 4.46 -11.31 -13.07
C LEU A 90 4.62 -9.80 -13.27
N ALA A 91 3.78 -9.04 -12.58
CA ALA A 91 3.76 -7.59 -12.66
C ALA A 91 4.98 -6.96 -11.96
N PRO A 92 5.68 -6.03 -12.60
CA PRO A 92 6.68 -5.20 -11.94
C PRO A 92 6.04 -4.32 -10.87
N PHE A 93 6.86 -3.76 -9.98
CA PHE A 93 6.35 -2.95 -8.88
C PHE A 93 7.23 -1.72 -8.59
N LYS A 94 6.61 -0.74 -7.93
CA LYS A 94 7.28 0.42 -7.34
C LYS A 94 7.08 0.40 -5.83
N VAL A 95 8.05 0.91 -5.09
CA VAL A 95 7.98 1.03 -3.63
C VAL A 95 7.97 2.51 -3.25
N ILE A 96 7.05 2.88 -2.39
CA ILE A 96 6.98 4.21 -1.76
C ILE A 96 7.21 4.01 -0.27
N ASN A 97 8.39 4.37 0.21
CA ASN A 97 8.70 4.38 1.64
C ASN A 97 8.27 5.71 2.25
N ILE A 98 7.48 5.64 3.30
CA ILE A 98 6.93 6.81 3.99
C ILE A 98 7.44 6.82 5.43
N THR A 99 8.15 7.88 5.78
CA THR A 99 8.66 8.10 7.13
C THR A 99 7.83 9.18 7.82
N THR A 100 7.40 8.91 9.04
CA THR A 100 6.68 9.86 9.89
C THR A 100 7.63 10.53 10.90
N ASN A 101 7.20 11.64 11.49
CA ASN A 101 7.97 12.38 12.51
C ASN A 101 8.22 11.56 13.79
N ILE A 102 7.39 10.57 14.09
CA ILE A 102 7.66 9.62 15.19
C ILE A 102 8.60 8.50 14.75
N GLY A 103 8.80 8.30 13.44
CA GLY A 103 9.78 7.45 12.77
C GLY A 103 10.16 6.21 13.56
N ASP A 104 11.44 6.14 13.88
CA ASP A 104 12.00 5.03 14.65
C ASP A 104 11.91 5.24 16.17
N GLU A 105 11.58 6.46 16.66
CA GLU A 105 11.59 6.79 18.08
C GLU A 105 10.49 7.78 18.48
N TRP A 106 9.71 7.40 19.49
CA TRP A 106 8.80 8.28 20.21
C TRP A 106 8.90 8.01 21.71
N ARG A 107 8.86 9.07 22.53
CA ARG A 107 8.87 8.97 23.98
C ARG A 107 7.75 9.80 24.58
N PRO A 108 6.95 9.26 25.49
CA PRO A 108 5.92 10.03 26.18
C PRO A 108 6.56 11.13 27.03
N ILE A 109 5.80 12.21 27.24
CA ILE A 109 6.17 13.20 28.26
C ILE A 109 6.00 12.53 29.63
N LYS A 110 6.93 12.78 30.56
CA LYS A 110 6.88 12.20 31.92
C LYS A 110 5.53 12.40 32.58
N GLY A 111 4.91 11.29 33.01
CA GLY A 111 3.56 11.29 33.60
C GLY A 111 2.43 11.37 32.57
N GLN A 112 2.72 11.26 31.28
CA GLN A 112 1.70 11.22 30.23
C GLN A 112 0.77 10.03 30.43
N LYS A 113 -0.53 10.27 30.32
CA LYS A 113 -1.57 9.24 30.47
C LYS A 113 -2.14 8.83 29.12
N ASP A 114 -2.55 7.57 29.03
CA ASP A 114 -3.34 7.06 27.92
C ASP A 114 -4.82 7.54 27.99
N ILE A 115 -5.63 7.19 27.00
CA ILE A 115 -7.05 7.56 26.95
C ILE A 115 -7.87 6.96 28.11
N TYR A 116 -7.33 5.95 28.81
CA TYR A 116 -7.97 5.32 29.97
C TYR A 116 -7.51 5.93 31.31
N GLY A 117 -6.61 6.93 31.27
CA GLY A 117 -6.06 7.60 32.44
C GLY A 117 -4.89 6.88 33.09
N ASN A 118 -4.38 5.79 32.51
CA ASN A 118 -3.19 5.07 33.00
C ASN A 118 -1.91 5.78 32.53
N GLU A 119 -0.91 5.83 33.39
CA GLU A 119 0.39 6.38 33.02
C GLU A 119 1.08 5.50 31.99
N ILE A 120 1.58 6.11 30.91
CA ILE A 120 2.35 5.45 29.87
C ILE A 120 3.77 5.26 30.38
N GLU A 121 4.34 4.07 30.20
CA GLU A 121 5.70 3.75 30.60
C GLU A 121 6.70 4.73 29.93
N ASP A 122 7.52 5.39 30.75
CA ASP A 122 8.54 6.35 30.28
C ASP A 122 9.72 5.61 29.66
N ARG A 123 9.57 5.21 28.40
CA ARG A 123 10.62 4.61 27.57
C ARG A 123 10.50 5.08 26.12
N ILE A 124 11.52 4.79 25.33
CA ILE A 124 11.46 4.99 23.88
C ILE A 124 10.62 3.88 23.27
N TYR A 125 9.66 4.27 22.44
CA TYR A 125 8.86 3.41 21.59
C TYR A 125 9.31 3.61 20.14
N ASN A 126 9.34 2.54 19.38
CA ASN A 126 9.77 2.54 17.98
C ASN A 126 8.80 1.78 17.08
N ASN A 127 9.14 1.63 15.81
CA ASN A 127 8.31 0.95 14.82
C ASN A 127 7.88 -0.48 15.22
N SER A 128 8.68 -1.18 16.05
CA SER A 128 8.34 -2.51 16.54
C SER A 128 7.31 -2.50 17.68
N ASP A 129 7.17 -1.36 18.37
CA ASP A 129 6.21 -1.18 19.47
C ASP A 129 4.82 -0.74 18.95
N TYR A 130 4.78 0.07 17.90
CA TYR A 130 3.51 0.64 17.40
C TYR A 130 2.55 -0.46 16.97
N ASP A 131 1.33 -0.42 17.53
CA ASP A 131 0.25 -1.39 17.40
C ASP A 131 0.47 -2.74 18.09
N TYR A 132 1.70 -3.04 18.56
CA TYR A 132 2.01 -4.24 19.35
C TYR A 132 2.00 -3.94 20.86
N ASN A 133 2.70 -2.90 21.30
CA ASN A 133 2.83 -2.52 22.70
C ASN A 133 2.14 -1.19 23.04
N ILE A 134 2.00 -0.30 22.07
CA ILE A 134 1.34 0.99 22.20
C ILE A 134 0.56 1.32 20.93
N VAL A 135 -0.57 1.99 21.08
CA VAL A 135 -1.40 2.46 19.97
C VAL A 135 -1.31 3.98 19.91
N ILE A 136 -0.97 4.54 18.76
CA ILE A 136 -0.97 5.98 18.49
C ILE A 136 -2.06 6.25 17.45
N GLU A 137 -3.21 6.78 17.89
CA GLU A 137 -4.38 6.95 17.01
C GLU A 137 -4.11 7.85 15.82
N ASP A 138 -3.33 8.93 16.02
CA ASP A 138 -3.00 9.87 14.96
C ASP A 138 -2.18 9.24 13.84
N ARG A 139 -1.43 8.19 14.15
CA ARG A 139 -0.68 7.42 13.16
C ARG A 139 -1.62 6.69 12.17
N HIS A 140 -2.71 6.08 12.67
CA HIS A 140 -3.69 5.43 11.79
C HIS A 140 -4.38 6.44 10.87
N ARG A 141 -4.69 7.64 11.41
CA ARG A 141 -5.26 8.74 10.63
C ARG A 141 -4.33 9.16 9.51
N GLU A 142 -3.05 9.34 9.81
CA GLU A 142 -2.04 9.78 8.84
C GLU A 142 -1.81 8.71 7.75
N VAL A 143 -1.67 7.44 8.12
CA VAL A 143 -1.57 6.33 7.16
C VAL A 143 -2.80 6.28 6.26
N ALA A 144 -4.01 6.38 6.83
CA ALA A 144 -5.25 6.37 6.05
C ALA A 144 -5.35 7.55 5.10
N GLN A 145 -4.89 8.73 5.51
CA GLN A 145 -4.86 9.93 4.68
C GLN A 145 -3.91 9.75 3.49
N GLU A 146 -2.70 9.21 3.72
CA GLU A 146 -1.71 8.97 2.68
C GLU A 146 -2.20 7.95 1.65
N VAL A 147 -2.78 6.83 2.10
CA VAL A 147 -3.40 5.84 1.22
C VAL A 147 -4.53 6.47 0.39
N THR A 148 -5.38 7.28 1.05
CA THR A 148 -6.48 7.97 0.38
C THR A 148 -5.98 8.98 -0.65
N ASN A 149 -4.97 9.77 -0.32
CA ASN A 149 -4.34 10.73 -1.22
C ASN A 149 -3.79 10.02 -2.45
N TYR A 150 -3.07 8.91 -2.25
CA TYR A 150 -2.57 8.09 -3.35
C TYR A 150 -3.71 7.58 -4.25
N LEU A 151 -4.78 7.03 -3.68
CA LEU A 151 -5.93 6.55 -4.45
C LEU A 151 -6.68 7.68 -5.18
N LYS A 152 -6.79 8.86 -4.56
CA LYS A 152 -7.36 10.05 -5.21
C LYS A 152 -6.51 10.49 -6.40
N SER A 153 -5.22 10.33 -6.29
CA SER A 153 -4.25 10.76 -7.29
C SER A 153 -4.13 9.78 -8.46
N THR A 154 -4.41 8.52 -8.26
CA THR A 154 -4.26 7.47 -9.27
C THR A 154 -5.61 6.91 -9.70
N ASP A 155 -6.13 5.96 -8.95
CA ASP A 155 -7.40 5.28 -9.23
C ASP A 155 -8.15 4.99 -7.95
N ARG A 156 -9.27 5.73 -7.71
CA ARG A 156 -10.13 5.54 -6.52
C ARG A 156 -10.72 4.13 -6.42
N MET A 157 -10.73 3.37 -7.49
CA MET A 157 -11.24 2.00 -7.53
C MET A 157 -10.14 0.94 -7.58
N ALA A 158 -8.86 1.34 -7.40
CA ALA A 158 -7.75 0.41 -7.34
C ALA A 158 -7.87 -0.53 -6.13
N LYS A 159 -7.98 -1.82 -6.37
CA LYS A 159 -8.01 -2.84 -5.31
C LYS A 159 -6.77 -2.71 -4.46
N THR A 160 -6.96 -2.53 -3.16
CA THR A 160 -5.92 -2.22 -2.17
C THR A 160 -5.98 -3.19 -1.01
N ILE A 161 -4.83 -3.73 -0.59
CA ILE A 161 -4.71 -4.51 0.66
C ILE A 161 -3.86 -3.69 1.64
N VAL A 162 -4.38 -3.50 2.84
CA VAL A 162 -3.65 -2.87 3.95
C VAL A 162 -3.34 -3.94 5.00
N PHE A 163 -2.06 -4.29 5.10
CA PHE A 163 -1.59 -5.27 6.07
C PHE A 163 -1.32 -4.62 7.42
N CYS A 164 -1.98 -5.11 8.45
CA CYS A 164 -2.00 -4.59 9.81
C CYS A 164 -1.39 -5.59 10.81
N ALA A 165 -0.89 -5.11 11.94
CA ALA A 165 -0.20 -5.92 12.96
C ALA A 165 -1.09 -7.04 13.54
N ASP A 166 -2.34 -6.71 13.84
CA ASP A 166 -3.34 -7.62 14.38
C ASP A 166 -4.75 -7.24 13.90
N GLU A 167 -5.77 -8.01 14.30
CA GLU A 167 -7.17 -7.76 13.91
C GLU A 167 -7.73 -6.47 14.52
N ALA A 168 -7.27 -6.08 15.70
CA ALA A 168 -7.68 -4.83 16.35
C ALA A 168 -7.08 -3.63 15.60
N HIS A 169 -5.83 -3.72 15.15
CA HIS A 169 -5.22 -2.73 14.27
C HIS A 169 -5.95 -2.66 12.92
N ALA A 170 -6.29 -3.81 12.31
CA ALA A 170 -7.05 -3.83 11.07
C ALA A 170 -8.41 -3.13 11.19
N GLU A 171 -9.07 -3.23 12.35
CA GLU A 171 -10.32 -2.50 12.62
C GLU A 171 -10.09 -0.99 12.78
N ARG A 172 -9.09 -0.56 13.57
CA ARG A 172 -8.76 0.87 13.70
C ARG A 172 -8.40 1.49 12.35
N MET A 173 -7.62 0.77 11.54
CA MET A 173 -7.25 1.22 10.19
C MET A 173 -8.48 1.28 9.27
N ARG A 174 -9.40 0.29 9.35
CA ARG A 174 -10.66 0.35 8.61
C ARG A 174 -11.47 1.61 8.95
N ILE A 175 -11.60 1.93 10.24
CA ILE A 175 -12.31 3.13 10.70
C ILE A 175 -11.63 4.39 10.15
N ALA A 176 -10.31 4.50 10.24
CA ALA A 176 -9.55 5.63 9.73
C ALA A 176 -9.73 5.80 8.21
N LEU A 177 -9.67 4.69 7.45
CA LEU A 177 -9.88 4.70 5.99
C LEU A 177 -11.32 5.03 5.60
N VAL A 178 -12.33 4.57 6.34
CA VAL A 178 -13.73 4.94 6.13
C VAL A 178 -13.90 6.44 6.31
N ASN A 179 -13.31 7.02 7.36
CA ASN A 179 -13.37 8.46 7.63
C ASN A 179 -12.68 9.28 6.53
N ALA A 180 -11.49 8.85 6.09
CA ALA A 180 -10.75 9.51 5.01
C ALA A 180 -11.42 9.40 3.63
N ASN A 181 -12.27 8.37 3.43
CA ASN A 181 -13.00 8.09 2.19
C ASN A 181 -14.52 8.18 2.37
N ALA A 182 -15.01 9.06 3.24
CA ALA A 182 -16.43 9.19 3.56
C ALA A 182 -17.31 9.43 2.31
N ASP A 183 -16.78 10.12 1.31
CA ASP A 183 -17.43 10.37 0.02
C ASP A 183 -17.70 9.08 -0.77
N MET A 184 -16.79 8.11 -0.72
CA MET A 184 -16.93 6.81 -1.39
C MET A 184 -17.75 5.84 -0.54
N CYS A 185 -17.54 5.82 0.77
CA CYS A 185 -18.27 4.96 1.70
C CYS A 185 -19.76 5.30 1.78
N LYS A 186 -20.14 6.59 1.61
CA LYS A 186 -21.55 7.01 1.45
C LYS A 186 -22.21 6.43 0.19
N LYS A 187 -21.45 6.24 -0.88
CA LYS A 187 -21.95 5.65 -2.13
C LYS A 187 -22.08 4.12 -2.01
N ASN A 188 -21.12 3.50 -1.35
CA ASN A 188 -21.12 2.06 -1.09
C ASN A 188 -20.37 1.76 0.22
N PRO A 189 -21.05 1.24 1.25
CA PRO A 189 -20.42 0.88 2.54
C PRO A 189 -19.29 -0.15 2.41
N ASP A 190 -19.32 -0.99 1.38
CA ASP A 190 -18.29 -1.99 1.12
C ASP A 190 -17.03 -1.41 0.43
N TYR A 191 -16.93 -0.09 0.32
CA TYR A 191 -15.72 0.51 -0.22
C TYR A 191 -14.48 0.14 0.60
N VAL A 192 -14.60 0.15 1.94
CA VAL A 192 -13.56 -0.29 2.87
C VAL A 192 -14.11 -1.41 3.76
N VAL A 193 -13.50 -2.60 3.70
CA VAL A 193 -13.92 -3.75 4.49
C VAL A 193 -12.73 -4.35 5.25
N ARG A 194 -12.92 -4.73 6.50
CA ARG A 194 -11.96 -5.57 7.23
C ARG A 194 -12.17 -7.03 6.81
N ILE A 195 -11.09 -7.69 6.41
CA ILE A 195 -11.11 -9.11 6.04
C ILE A 195 -10.10 -9.85 6.91
N THR A 196 -10.58 -10.41 8.03
CA THR A 196 -9.77 -11.11 9.03
C THR A 196 -10.39 -12.46 9.40
N GLY A 197 -9.65 -13.30 10.11
CA GLY A 197 -10.06 -14.65 10.46
C GLY A 197 -11.30 -14.73 11.37
N SER A 198 -11.50 -13.75 12.24
CA SER A 198 -12.63 -13.72 13.19
C SER A 198 -13.87 -12.97 12.66
N ASP A 199 -13.73 -12.24 11.53
CA ASP A 199 -14.80 -11.39 10.98
C ASP A 199 -15.65 -12.14 9.96
N GLU A 200 -16.84 -12.58 10.37
CA GLU A 200 -17.78 -13.30 9.49
C GLU A 200 -18.26 -12.44 8.30
N TYR A 201 -18.51 -11.14 8.54
CA TYR A 201 -18.89 -10.22 7.46
C TYR A 201 -17.78 -10.07 6.44
N GLY A 202 -16.56 -9.83 6.92
CA GLY A 202 -15.38 -9.69 6.07
C GLY A 202 -15.05 -10.97 5.29
N LYS A 203 -15.17 -12.15 5.91
CA LYS A 203 -15.04 -13.44 5.23
C LYS A 203 -16.06 -13.58 4.09
N GLY A 204 -17.31 -13.21 4.30
CA GLY A 204 -18.34 -13.20 3.27
C GLY A 204 -18.06 -12.23 2.12
N LYS A 205 -17.17 -11.25 2.30
CA LYS A 205 -16.75 -10.31 1.25
C LYS A 205 -15.47 -10.73 0.53
N LEU A 206 -14.79 -11.78 0.99
CA LEU A 206 -13.52 -12.23 0.42
C LEU A 206 -13.65 -12.59 -1.06
N ASP A 207 -14.65 -13.40 -1.43
CA ASP A 207 -14.87 -13.82 -2.81
C ASP A 207 -15.15 -12.64 -3.75
N TYR A 208 -15.86 -11.63 -3.26
CA TYR A 208 -16.07 -10.39 -4.00
C TYR A 208 -14.79 -9.57 -4.15
N PHE A 209 -13.94 -9.54 -3.11
CA PHE A 209 -12.68 -8.82 -3.18
C PHE A 209 -11.72 -9.42 -4.19
N ILE A 210 -11.61 -10.74 -4.26
CA ILE A 210 -10.73 -11.45 -5.21
C ILE A 210 -11.29 -11.52 -6.63
N SER A 211 -12.61 -11.40 -6.80
CA SER A 211 -13.28 -11.44 -8.10
C SER A 211 -12.85 -10.28 -9.01
N VAL A 212 -12.49 -10.61 -10.25
CA VAL A 212 -12.19 -9.62 -11.30
C VAL A 212 -13.43 -8.81 -11.70
N ALA A 213 -14.61 -9.44 -11.64
CA ALA A 213 -15.86 -8.81 -12.03
C ALA A 213 -16.45 -7.86 -10.97
N SER A 214 -16.06 -8.04 -9.71
CA SER A 214 -16.61 -7.26 -8.59
C SER A 214 -15.84 -5.97 -8.37
N LYS A 215 -16.54 -4.83 -8.38
CA LYS A 215 -15.97 -3.52 -8.07
C LYS A 215 -15.65 -3.36 -6.57
N TYR A 216 -16.49 -3.90 -5.70
CA TYR A 216 -16.38 -3.77 -4.24
C TYR A 216 -16.14 -5.14 -3.60
N PRO A 217 -15.45 -5.20 -2.45
CA PRO A 217 -14.69 -4.15 -1.78
C PRO A 217 -13.54 -3.60 -2.61
N VAL A 218 -13.16 -2.33 -2.35
CA VAL A 218 -11.99 -1.69 -2.97
C VAL A 218 -10.78 -1.79 -2.05
N ILE A 219 -10.94 -1.42 -0.79
CA ILE A 219 -9.88 -1.45 0.22
C ILE A 219 -10.19 -2.56 1.22
N ALA A 220 -9.26 -3.49 1.39
CA ALA A 220 -9.33 -4.54 2.40
C ALA A 220 -8.27 -4.30 3.48
N THR A 221 -8.67 -4.14 4.74
CA THR A 221 -7.73 -4.17 5.87
C THR A 221 -7.66 -5.59 6.42
N THR A 222 -6.45 -6.08 6.67
CA THR A 222 -6.23 -7.48 7.09
C THR A 222 -5.03 -7.59 8.02
N SER A 223 -4.94 -8.69 8.78
CA SER A 223 -3.73 -9.05 9.51
C SER A 223 -2.98 -10.20 8.82
N LYS A 224 -3.57 -11.38 8.77
CA LYS A 224 -2.91 -12.59 8.22
C LYS A 224 -3.70 -13.28 7.11
N LEU A 225 -5.02 -13.12 7.06
CA LEU A 225 -5.87 -13.92 6.18
C LEU A 225 -5.53 -13.75 4.70
N LEU A 226 -5.24 -12.52 4.25
CA LEU A 226 -4.90 -12.23 2.86
C LEU A 226 -3.43 -12.47 2.52
N SER A 227 -2.55 -12.79 3.48
CA SER A 227 -1.15 -13.08 3.21
C SER A 227 -0.96 -14.45 2.53
N THR A 228 -1.87 -15.40 2.74
CA THR A 228 -1.71 -16.77 2.27
C THR A 228 -2.97 -17.34 1.66
N GLY A 229 -2.84 -18.17 0.60
CA GLY A 229 -3.93 -18.96 0.04
C GLY A 229 -5.01 -18.18 -0.74
N VAL A 230 -4.82 -16.89 -1.00
CA VAL A 230 -5.81 -16.04 -1.68
C VAL A 230 -5.23 -15.48 -2.98
N ASP A 231 -5.90 -15.68 -4.12
CA ASP A 231 -5.46 -15.19 -5.43
C ASP A 231 -6.11 -13.84 -5.76
N CYS A 232 -5.48 -12.76 -5.34
CA CYS A 232 -5.96 -11.38 -5.53
C CYS A 232 -5.49 -10.79 -6.86
N LYS A 233 -6.13 -11.16 -7.98
CA LYS A 233 -5.68 -10.80 -9.33
C LYS A 233 -5.63 -9.30 -9.62
N MET A 234 -6.51 -8.50 -9.00
CA MET A 234 -6.71 -7.07 -9.31
C MET A 234 -6.03 -6.12 -8.34
N VAL A 235 -5.24 -6.60 -7.39
CA VAL A 235 -4.58 -5.74 -6.40
C VAL A 235 -3.52 -4.86 -7.08
N LYS A 236 -3.70 -3.54 -7.02
CA LYS A 236 -2.81 -2.50 -7.56
C LYS A 236 -2.00 -1.78 -6.48
N LEU A 237 -2.46 -1.84 -5.21
CA LEU A 237 -1.77 -1.22 -4.08
C LEU A 237 -1.69 -2.20 -2.90
N ILE A 238 -0.48 -2.37 -2.39
CA ILE A 238 -0.20 -3.08 -1.14
C ILE A 238 0.33 -2.07 -0.15
N VAL A 239 -0.29 -1.96 1.01
CA VAL A 239 0.13 -1.09 2.11
C VAL A 239 0.69 -1.95 3.23
N LEU A 240 1.94 -1.69 3.62
CA LEU A 240 2.64 -2.40 4.68
C LEU A 240 2.64 -1.55 5.95
N ASP A 241 1.71 -1.87 6.85
CA ASP A 241 1.61 -1.23 8.17
C ASP A 241 1.74 -2.25 9.32
N GLN A 242 2.56 -3.27 9.08
CA GLN A 242 2.95 -4.28 10.08
C GLN A 242 4.43 -4.56 10.01
N GLN A 243 5.00 -5.08 11.10
CA GLN A 243 6.32 -5.68 11.06
C GLN A 243 6.24 -7.04 10.35
N ILE A 244 7.24 -7.32 9.52
CA ILE A 244 7.37 -8.59 8.83
C ILE A 244 8.61 -9.30 9.38
N GLY A 245 8.39 -10.43 10.03
CA GLY A 245 9.43 -11.17 10.75
C GLY A 245 10.20 -12.18 9.89
N SER A 246 9.78 -12.44 8.65
CA SER A 246 10.44 -13.43 7.80
C SER A 246 10.35 -13.09 6.32
N MET A 247 11.36 -13.50 5.56
CA MET A 247 11.37 -13.40 4.10
C MET A 247 10.19 -14.16 3.47
N THR A 248 9.81 -15.29 4.05
CA THR A 248 8.64 -16.08 3.64
C THR A 248 7.35 -15.26 3.66
N GLU A 249 7.07 -14.59 4.80
CA GLU A 249 5.90 -13.73 4.94
C GLU A 249 5.96 -12.56 3.98
N PHE A 250 7.12 -11.94 3.84
CA PHE A 250 7.34 -10.83 2.91
C PHE A 250 7.02 -11.23 1.46
N LYS A 251 7.60 -12.35 0.97
CA LYS A 251 7.33 -12.88 -0.37
C LYS A 251 5.84 -13.19 -0.59
N GLN A 252 5.16 -13.75 0.41
CA GLN A 252 3.74 -14.07 0.34
C GLN A 252 2.87 -12.81 0.22
N ILE A 253 3.20 -11.75 0.95
CA ILE A 253 2.50 -10.46 0.90
C ILE A 253 2.71 -9.80 -0.46
N ILE A 254 3.96 -9.66 -0.92
CA ILE A 254 4.29 -9.04 -2.20
C ILE A 254 3.66 -9.83 -3.36
N GLY A 255 3.65 -11.15 -3.26
CA GLY A 255 3.01 -12.04 -4.23
C GLY A 255 1.53 -11.75 -4.49
N ARG A 256 0.82 -11.05 -3.58
CA ARG A 256 -0.58 -10.63 -3.81
C ARG A 256 -0.71 -9.58 -4.90
N GLY A 257 0.34 -8.80 -5.16
CA GLY A 257 0.36 -7.77 -6.20
C GLY A 257 0.83 -8.26 -7.57
N THR A 258 1.53 -9.38 -7.66
CA THR A 258 2.31 -9.76 -8.83
C THR A 258 1.50 -10.24 -10.05
N ARG A 259 0.20 -10.46 -9.94
CA ARG A 259 -0.61 -10.90 -11.09
C ARG A 259 -0.77 -9.80 -12.12
N ILE A 260 -0.48 -10.10 -13.40
CA ILE A 260 -0.74 -9.22 -14.54
C ILE A 260 -2.17 -9.42 -15.04
N ARG A 261 -2.85 -8.31 -15.36
CA ARG A 261 -4.20 -8.27 -15.93
C ARG A 261 -4.30 -7.10 -16.91
N GLU A 262 -3.61 -7.18 -18.03
CA GLU A 262 -3.52 -6.10 -19.03
C GLU A 262 -4.89 -5.66 -19.55
N LYS A 263 -5.79 -6.63 -19.80
CA LYS A 263 -7.16 -6.35 -20.28
C LYS A 263 -7.95 -5.47 -19.32
N GLU A 264 -7.67 -5.56 -18.03
CA GLU A 264 -8.29 -4.77 -16.96
C GLU A 264 -7.39 -3.62 -16.49
N GLY A 265 -6.35 -3.28 -17.27
CA GLY A 265 -5.45 -2.16 -17.01
C GLY A 265 -4.55 -2.35 -15.79
N LYS A 266 -4.21 -3.59 -15.44
CA LYS A 266 -3.23 -3.87 -14.39
C LYS A 266 -1.94 -4.41 -15.01
N THR A 267 -0.98 -3.53 -15.19
CA THR A 267 0.36 -3.82 -15.72
C THR A 267 1.45 -3.80 -14.67
N HIS A 268 1.20 -3.17 -13.52
CA HIS A 268 2.11 -3.04 -12.39
C HIS A 268 1.32 -2.91 -11.10
N PHE A 269 2.03 -2.91 -9.96
CA PHE A 269 1.46 -2.58 -8.66
C PHE A 269 2.41 -1.70 -7.85
N VAL A 270 1.91 -1.15 -6.76
CA VAL A 270 2.68 -0.29 -5.86
C VAL A 270 2.67 -0.89 -4.46
N VAL A 271 3.81 -0.80 -3.80
CA VAL A 271 3.99 -1.13 -2.38
C VAL A 271 4.22 0.18 -1.62
N MET A 272 3.36 0.48 -0.68
CA MET A 272 3.47 1.64 0.20
C MET A 272 3.88 1.15 1.58
N ASP A 273 5.06 1.55 2.05
CA ASP A 273 5.69 1.01 3.25
C ASP A 273 5.81 2.08 4.35
N PHE A 274 5.14 1.86 5.48
CA PHE A 274 5.16 2.71 6.67
C PHE A 274 6.02 2.13 7.80
N ARG A 275 6.65 0.96 7.57
CA ARG A 275 7.41 0.22 8.60
C ARG A 275 8.86 -0.05 8.20
N ASN A 276 9.30 0.47 7.04
CA ASN A 276 10.63 0.22 6.48
C ASN A 276 10.94 -1.28 6.32
N VAL A 277 9.93 -2.08 5.99
CA VAL A 277 10.08 -3.53 5.78
C VAL A 277 10.55 -3.87 4.37
N THR A 278 10.43 -2.94 3.42
CA THR A 278 10.88 -3.11 2.03
C THR A 278 12.40 -3.15 1.89
N ARG A 279 13.17 -2.86 2.97
CA ARG A 279 14.60 -3.19 3.03
C ARG A 279 14.88 -4.68 2.76
N LEU A 280 13.90 -5.55 2.99
CA LEU A 280 14.00 -6.99 2.70
C LEU A 280 14.12 -7.29 1.20
N PHE A 281 13.82 -6.36 0.30
CA PHE A 281 14.14 -6.51 -1.13
C PHE A 281 15.65 -6.56 -1.40
N ALA A 282 16.47 -5.99 -0.53
CA ALA A 282 17.92 -6.03 -0.63
C ALA A 282 18.53 -7.32 -0.04
N ASP A 283 17.72 -8.18 0.57
CA ASP A 283 18.18 -9.44 1.12
C ASP A 283 18.50 -10.43 -0.03
N PRO A 284 19.66 -11.10 -0.02
CA PRO A 284 20.00 -12.11 -1.03
C PRO A 284 18.93 -13.20 -1.20
N ASP A 285 18.20 -13.55 -0.14
CA ASP A 285 17.13 -14.55 -0.18
C ASP A 285 15.89 -14.08 -0.95
N TRP A 286 15.83 -12.79 -1.31
CA TRP A 286 14.72 -12.28 -2.12
C TRP A 286 14.72 -12.84 -3.55
N ASP A 287 15.90 -12.89 -4.19
CA ASP A 287 16.04 -13.14 -5.64
C ASP A 287 16.30 -14.58 -6.03
N GLY A 288 16.42 -15.50 -5.09
CA GLY A 288 16.76 -16.85 -5.48
C GLY A 288 16.44 -17.93 -4.44
N PRO A 289 16.66 -19.20 -4.80
CA PRO A 289 16.86 -20.23 -3.79
C PRO A 289 18.05 -19.83 -2.94
N ILE A 290 18.01 -20.21 -1.67
CA ILE A 290 19.18 -20.11 -0.79
C ILE A 290 20.32 -20.79 -1.55
N GLU A 291 21.31 -20.01 -2.01
CA GLU A 291 22.56 -20.61 -2.45
C GLU A 291 23.13 -21.30 -1.22
N ILE A 292 23.04 -22.60 -1.22
CA ILE A 292 23.69 -23.41 -0.20
C ILE A 292 25.17 -23.16 -0.43
N ASP A 293 25.80 -22.41 0.48
CA ASP A 293 27.25 -22.28 0.51
C ASP A 293 27.83 -23.69 0.56
N PRO A 294 28.47 -24.18 -0.51
CA PRO A 294 29.05 -25.50 -0.54
C PRO A 294 30.11 -25.71 0.53
N ASP A 295 30.65 -24.63 1.10
CA ASP A 295 31.59 -24.62 2.21
C ASP A 295 30.89 -24.53 3.58
N TYR A 296 29.54 -24.50 3.64
CA TYR A 296 28.76 -24.54 4.86
C TYR A 296 28.12 -25.93 5.06
N PRO A 297 28.92 -26.95 5.44
CA PRO A 297 28.35 -28.23 5.82
C PRO A 297 27.41 -27.99 7.00
N PRO A 298 26.25 -28.62 7.05
CA PRO A 298 25.34 -28.50 8.19
C PRO A 298 26.14 -28.79 9.46
N LYS A 299 26.28 -27.75 10.30
CA LYS A 299 27.12 -27.85 11.51
C LYS A 299 26.61 -29.01 12.36
N PRO A 300 27.48 -29.94 12.77
CA PRO A 300 27.10 -30.99 13.68
C PRO A 300 26.48 -30.37 14.94
N CYS A 301 25.48 -31.04 15.50
CA CYS A 301 24.83 -30.58 16.72
C CYS A 301 25.89 -30.27 17.79
N PRO A 302 25.90 -29.07 18.38
CA PRO A 302 26.91 -28.67 19.36
C PRO A 302 26.89 -29.53 20.64
N VAL A 303 25.81 -30.32 20.83
CA VAL A 303 25.64 -31.17 22.02
C VAL A 303 26.05 -32.63 21.72
N CYS A 304 25.67 -33.20 20.61
CA CYS A 304 25.96 -34.63 20.31
C CYS A 304 26.97 -34.82 19.17
N GLY A 305 27.42 -33.79 18.50
CA GLY A 305 28.38 -33.86 17.40
C GLY A 305 27.87 -34.58 16.14
N LYS A 306 26.60 -34.97 16.06
CA LYS A 306 26.01 -35.67 14.93
C LYS A 306 25.11 -34.80 14.06
N ASN A 307 25.06 -35.14 12.77
CA ASN A 307 24.13 -34.60 11.81
C ASN A 307 23.52 -35.78 10.98
N PRO A 308 22.21 -36.06 11.12
CA PRO A 308 21.21 -35.37 11.95
C PRO A 308 21.45 -35.55 13.47
N CYS A 309 21.01 -34.55 14.24
CA CYS A 309 21.11 -34.56 15.69
C CYS A 309 20.28 -35.67 16.32
N VAL A 310 20.90 -36.49 17.20
CA VAL A 310 20.26 -37.56 17.97
C VAL A 310 20.08 -37.19 19.46
N CYS A 311 20.20 -35.92 19.84
CA CYS A 311 19.93 -35.49 21.21
C CYS A 311 18.50 -35.85 21.59
N LEU A 312 18.34 -36.37 22.81
CA LEU A 312 17.02 -36.57 23.41
C LEU A 312 16.23 -35.25 23.39
N LYS A 313 14.94 -35.33 23.11
CA LYS A 313 14.00 -34.20 23.15
C LYS A 313 14.21 -33.38 24.41
N PRO A 314 14.04 -32.03 24.34
CA PRO A 314 14.12 -31.23 25.55
C PRO A 314 13.18 -31.82 26.61
N THR A 315 13.67 -31.99 27.81
CA THR A 315 12.89 -32.37 28.99
C THR A 315 11.66 -31.48 29.04
N PRO A 316 10.46 -32.04 29.32
CA PRO A 316 9.26 -31.23 29.49
C PRO A 316 9.54 -30.10 30.47
N PRO A 317 8.95 -28.91 30.25
CA PRO A 317 9.22 -27.75 31.08
C PRO A 317 9.07 -28.11 32.56
N SER A 318 10.02 -27.69 33.36
CA SER A 318 9.98 -27.83 34.83
C SER A 318 8.67 -27.26 35.37
N ALA A 319 8.20 -27.82 36.50
CA ALA A 319 6.99 -27.31 37.16
C ALA A 319 7.01 -25.79 37.29
N CYS A 320 5.85 -25.16 37.14
CA CYS A 320 5.69 -23.70 37.21
C CYS A 320 6.33 -23.15 38.50
N PRO A 321 7.20 -22.14 38.45
CA PRO A 321 7.88 -21.60 39.62
C PRO A 321 6.91 -20.91 40.62
N ILE A 322 5.69 -20.62 40.20
CA ILE A 322 4.67 -19.96 41.05
C ILE A 322 3.75 -20.97 41.73
N CYS A 323 3.15 -21.92 40.97
CA CYS A 323 2.21 -22.90 41.52
C CYS A 323 2.78 -24.31 41.70
N GLY A 324 3.98 -24.57 41.27
CA GLY A 324 4.65 -25.88 41.38
C GLY A 324 4.04 -27.00 40.52
N LYS A 325 3.05 -26.69 39.66
CA LYS A 325 2.34 -27.68 38.83
C LYS A 325 2.78 -27.68 37.37
N ASN A 326 2.69 -28.84 36.72
CA ASN A 326 2.86 -29.00 35.28
C ASN A 326 1.75 -29.94 34.74
N PRO A 327 0.78 -29.44 33.96
CA PRO A 327 0.64 -28.06 33.44
C PRO A 327 0.36 -27.01 34.53
N CYS A 328 0.77 -25.79 34.30
CA CYS A 328 0.57 -24.66 35.19
C CYS A 328 -0.94 -24.32 35.34
N GLU A 329 -1.40 -24.23 36.59
CA GLU A 329 -2.78 -23.85 36.93
C GLU A 329 -2.90 -22.40 37.44
N CYS A 330 -1.83 -21.59 37.32
CA CYS A 330 -1.92 -20.18 37.66
C CYS A 330 -3.01 -19.50 36.80
N PRO A 331 -3.80 -18.59 37.35
CA PRO A 331 -4.66 -17.78 36.51
C PRO A 331 -3.79 -17.05 35.50
N THR A 332 -4.09 -17.24 34.21
CA THR A 332 -3.44 -16.49 33.13
C THR A 332 -3.56 -15.01 33.46
N PRO A 333 -2.44 -14.25 33.51
CA PRO A 333 -2.54 -12.81 33.72
C PRO A 333 -3.47 -12.24 32.64
N VAL A 334 -4.52 -11.55 33.07
CA VAL A 334 -5.38 -10.84 32.12
C VAL A 334 -4.47 -9.86 31.37
N PRO A 335 -4.34 -9.97 30.05
CA PRO A 335 -3.49 -9.06 29.31
C PRO A 335 -3.94 -7.63 29.59
N ARG A 336 -3.05 -6.80 30.09
CA ARG A 336 -3.37 -5.37 30.25
C ARG A 336 -3.69 -4.80 28.86
N PRO A 337 -4.76 -4.00 28.72
CA PRO A 337 -5.03 -3.34 27.46
C PRO A 337 -3.81 -2.50 27.06
N LYS A 338 -3.48 -2.52 25.76
CA LYS A 338 -2.39 -1.70 25.24
C LYS A 338 -2.69 -0.22 25.50
N PRO A 339 -1.74 0.58 26.00
CA PRO A 339 -1.95 2.02 26.13
C PRO A 339 -2.28 2.64 24.77
N ILE A 340 -3.27 3.53 24.75
CA ILE A 340 -3.72 4.24 23.55
C ILE A 340 -3.46 5.73 23.75
N VAL A 341 -2.75 6.33 22.81
CA VAL A 341 -2.41 7.75 22.77
C VAL A 341 -3.26 8.42 21.70
N ASP A 342 -4.03 9.44 22.07
CA ASP A 342 -4.81 10.23 21.15
C ASP A 342 -3.95 11.32 20.43
N LYS A 343 -4.56 12.05 19.51
CA LYS A 343 -3.90 13.12 18.76
C LYS A 343 -3.37 14.27 19.64
N ASN A 344 -3.92 14.46 20.84
CA ASN A 344 -3.47 15.52 21.74
C ASN A 344 -2.19 15.11 22.48
N GLY A 345 -1.97 13.79 22.63
CA GLY A 345 -0.80 13.23 23.25
C GLY A 345 0.36 12.96 22.28
N CYS A 346 0.07 12.80 20.98
CA CYS A 346 1.09 12.58 19.95
C CYS A 346 0.53 12.95 18.57
N GLU A 347 1.05 14.03 17.96
CA GLU A 347 0.73 14.41 16.59
C GLU A 347 1.68 13.70 15.60
N VAL A 348 1.12 13.03 14.60
CA VAL A 348 1.89 12.30 13.58
C VAL A 348 1.80 13.03 12.25
N LYS A 349 2.96 13.23 11.61
CA LYS A 349 3.07 13.85 10.28
C LYS A 349 4.06 13.08 9.43
N VAL A 350 3.80 12.99 8.14
CA VAL A 350 4.78 12.49 7.17
C VAL A 350 5.89 13.51 6.99
N ILE A 351 7.14 13.09 7.19
CA ILE A 351 8.33 13.96 7.05
C ILE A 351 9.15 13.65 5.81
N ASN A 352 9.04 12.45 5.27
CA ASN A 352 9.78 12.05 4.07
C ASN A 352 9.04 10.98 3.28
N LYS A 353 9.14 11.08 1.95
CA LYS A 353 8.66 10.05 1.00
C LYS A 353 9.79 9.73 0.04
N VAL A 354 10.14 8.46 -0.05
CA VAL A 354 11.21 7.95 -0.91
C VAL A 354 10.62 6.95 -1.90
N VAL A 355 10.90 7.15 -3.18
CA VAL A 355 10.49 6.21 -4.23
C VAL A 355 11.68 5.36 -4.62
N SER A 356 11.54 4.05 -4.49
CA SER A 356 12.50 3.07 -4.97
C SER A 356 11.96 2.40 -6.23
N VAL A 357 12.75 2.44 -7.28
CA VAL A 357 12.43 1.83 -8.57
C VAL A 357 13.30 0.61 -8.73
N TYR A 358 12.67 -0.52 -8.96
CA TYR A 358 13.33 -1.80 -9.19
C TYR A 358 13.20 -2.17 -10.68
N ASP A 359 14.24 -2.77 -11.26
CA ASP A 359 14.16 -3.33 -12.60
C ASP A 359 13.31 -4.61 -12.64
N THR A 360 13.14 -5.16 -13.83
CA THR A 360 12.46 -6.44 -14.03
C THR A 360 13.13 -7.60 -13.29
N ASN A 361 14.39 -7.42 -12.88
CA ASN A 361 15.18 -8.40 -12.15
C ASN A 361 15.08 -8.25 -10.62
N GLY A 362 14.25 -7.32 -10.13
CA GLY A 362 14.16 -6.99 -8.71
C GLY A 362 15.38 -6.23 -8.16
N LYS A 363 16.34 -5.84 -9.01
CA LYS A 363 17.49 -5.06 -8.59
C LYS A 363 17.08 -3.61 -8.40
N LEU A 364 17.40 -3.05 -7.26
CA LEU A 364 17.19 -1.63 -6.97
C LEU A 364 17.99 -0.78 -7.98
N LEU A 365 17.28 -0.11 -8.87
CA LEU A 365 17.89 0.76 -9.88
C LEU A 365 18.25 2.11 -9.29
N ARG A 366 17.34 2.66 -8.48
CA ARG A 366 17.53 3.95 -7.83
C ARG A 366 16.60 4.13 -6.64
N THR A 367 17.07 4.91 -5.69
CA THR A 367 16.28 5.44 -4.57
C THR A 367 16.43 6.95 -4.59
N GLU A 368 15.35 7.66 -4.66
CA GLU A 368 15.34 9.11 -4.70
C GLU A 368 14.16 9.66 -3.89
N SER A 369 14.30 10.88 -3.39
CA SER A 369 13.15 11.54 -2.78
C SER A 369 12.03 11.68 -3.80
N ILE A 370 10.78 11.72 -3.34
CA ILE A 370 9.64 11.94 -4.26
C ILE A 370 9.82 13.25 -5.05
N THR A 371 10.49 14.23 -4.48
CA THR A 371 10.83 15.49 -5.14
C THR A 371 11.82 15.31 -6.28
N ASP A 372 12.93 14.59 -6.03
CA ASP A 372 13.95 14.34 -7.06
C ASP A 372 13.40 13.44 -8.16
N TYR A 373 12.58 12.46 -7.79
CA TYR A 373 11.84 11.64 -8.75
C TYR A 373 10.92 12.49 -9.64
N THR A 374 10.15 13.40 -9.03
CA THR A 374 9.27 14.33 -9.74
C THR A 374 10.06 15.25 -10.67
N LYS A 375 11.11 15.88 -10.14
CA LYS A 375 12.01 16.75 -10.91
C LYS A 375 12.56 16.03 -12.13
N LYS A 376 13.06 14.82 -11.94
CA LYS A 376 13.63 14.02 -13.02
C LYS A 376 12.60 13.68 -14.10
N ASN A 377 11.42 13.17 -13.73
CA ASN A 377 10.37 12.85 -14.69
C ASN A 377 9.93 14.08 -15.51
N ILE A 378 9.85 15.25 -14.87
CA ILE A 378 9.53 16.50 -15.57
C ILE A 378 10.66 16.89 -16.54
N ILE A 379 11.92 16.84 -16.11
CA ILE A 379 13.07 17.22 -16.94
C ILE A 379 13.28 16.21 -18.08
N ASP A 380 13.10 14.91 -17.84
CA ASP A 380 13.21 13.87 -18.87
C ASP A 380 12.14 14.07 -19.96
N THR A 381 10.95 14.58 -19.60
CA THR A 381 9.86 14.85 -20.53
C THR A 381 9.99 16.23 -21.18
N TYR A 382 10.40 17.23 -20.40
CA TYR A 382 10.53 18.64 -20.80
C TYR A 382 11.90 19.17 -20.35
N ALA A 383 12.90 19.01 -21.21
CA ALA A 383 14.30 19.29 -20.88
C ALA A 383 14.54 20.74 -20.38
N THR A 384 13.75 21.71 -20.83
CA THR A 384 13.88 23.12 -20.46
C THR A 384 12.53 23.72 -20.08
N ILE A 385 12.57 24.83 -19.34
CA ILE A 385 11.37 25.57 -18.97
C ILE A 385 10.63 26.11 -20.19
N GLU A 386 11.36 26.47 -21.24
CA GLU A 386 10.78 26.96 -22.49
C GLU A 386 9.98 25.86 -23.19
N THR A 387 10.52 24.65 -23.26
CA THR A 387 9.82 23.47 -23.80
C THR A 387 8.58 23.15 -22.99
N PHE A 388 8.68 23.18 -21.65
CA PHE A 388 7.55 22.97 -20.76
C PHE A 388 6.47 24.03 -20.95
N THR A 389 6.85 25.33 -20.92
CA THR A 389 5.93 26.45 -21.09
C THR A 389 5.24 26.43 -22.45
N SER A 390 5.99 26.12 -23.51
CA SER A 390 5.43 25.97 -24.86
C SER A 390 4.38 24.87 -24.92
N LYS A 391 4.69 23.69 -24.33
CA LYS A 391 3.74 22.58 -24.25
C LYS A 391 2.53 22.95 -23.41
N TRP A 392 2.73 23.54 -22.23
CA TRP A 392 1.65 24.02 -21.37
C TRP A 392 0.71 24.97 -22.11
N ASN A 393 1.24 25.95 -22.81
CA ASN A 393 0.43 26.92 -23.56
C ASN A 393 -0.30 26.29 -24.76
N ALA A 394 0.27 25.27 -25.39
CA ALA A 394 -0.34 24.57 -26.52
C ALA A 394 -1.49 23.64 -26.13
N LEU A 395 -1.58 23.18 -24.88
CA LEU A 395 -2.62 22.28 -24.43
C LEU A 395 -3.98 22.98 -24.37
N LYS A 396 -5.01 22.29 -24.83
CA LYS A 396 -6.40 22.73 -24.69
C LYS A 396 -6.89 22.63 -23.24
N ARG A 397 -6.45 21.58 -22.53
CA ARG A 397 -6.69 21.37 -21.11
C ARG A 397 -5.35 21.35 -20.39
N LYS A 398 -5.14 22.28 -19.46
CA LYS A 398 -3.91 22.37 -18.67
C LYS A 398 -3.79 21.21 -17.65
N SER A 399 -4.94 20.70 -17.21
CA SER A 399 -5.05 19.55 -16.32
C SER A 399 -4.44 18.25 -16.92
N GLU A 400 -4.29 18.14 -18.25
CA GLU A 400 -3.67 16.97 -18.90
C GLU A 400 -2.23 16.72 -18.43
N ILE A 401 -1.46 17.76 -18.10
CA ILE A 401 -0.08 17.56 -17.56
C ILE A 401 -0.15 16.98 -16.16
N ALA A 402 -1.04 17.49 -15.31
CA ALA A 402 -1.26 16.95 -13.98
C ALA A 402 -1.73 15.48 -14.04
N GLU A 403 -2.64 15.15 -14.98
CA GLU A 403 -3.09 13.80 -15.23
C GLU A 403 -1.94 12.87 -15.68
N THR A 404 -1.07 13.33 -16.59
CA THR A 404 0.12 12.57 -17.05
C THR A 404 1.13 12.33 -15.92
N LEU A 405 1.39 13.36 -15.11
CA LEU A 405 2.27 13.22 -13.94
C LEU A 405 1.68 12.24 -12.92
N LYS A 406 0.37 12.27 -12.75
CA LYS A 406 -0.37 11.38 -11.89
C LYS A 406 -0.25 9.92 -12.32
N GLU A 407 -0.36 9.63 -13.63
CA GLU A 407 -0.11 8.30 -14.20
C GLU A 407 1.34 7.83 -13.95
N ALA A 408 2.29 8.75 -13.88
CA ALA A 408 3.67 8.47 -13.47
C ALA A 408 3.84 8.30 -11.94
N GLY A 409 2.74 8.36 -11.16
CA GLY A 409 2.77 8.26 -9.69
C GLY A 409 3.17 9.54 -8.98
N ILE A 410 3.06 10.70 -9.66
CA ILE A 410 3.40 12.03 -9.13
C ILE A 410 2.10 12.80 -8.89
N ASP A 411 1.71 12.98 -7.63
CA ASP A 411 0.56 13.80 -7.26
C ASP A 411 1.00 15.21 -6.86
N LEU A 412 0.65 16.18 -7.70
CA LEU A 412 0.98 17.58 -7.43
C LEU A 412 0.26 18.12 -6.19
N ALA A 413 -0.98 17.68 -5.91
CA ALA A 413 -1.72 18.15 -4.75
C ALA A 413 -1.06 17.68 -3.46
N VAL A 414 -0.67 16.39 -3.38
CA VAL A 414 0.06 15.84 -2.23
C VAL A 414 1.39 16.55 -2.05
N LEU A 415 2.16 16.73 -3.12
CA LEU A 415 3.47 17.39 -3.06
C LEU A 415 3.37 18.86 -2.62
N LYS A 416 2.32 19.58 -3.06
CA LYS A 416 2.05 20.95 -2.62
C LYS A 416 1.67 20.99 -1.14
N HIS A 417 0.81 20.07 -0.72
CA HIS A 417 0.39 19.98 0.68
C HIS A 417 1.57 19.69 1.62
N ASP A 418 2.41 18.71 1.29
CA ASP A 418 3.61 18.37 2.06
C ASP A 418 4.60 19.54 2.22
N ARG A 419 4.51 20.56 1.34
CA ARG A 419 5.36 21.74 1.35
C ARG A 419 4.68 23.01 1.84
N ASN A 420 3.42 22.92 2.28
CA ASN A 420 2.58 24.06 2.63
C ASN A 420 2.43 25.07 1.46
N MET A 421 2.24 24.54 0.26
CA MET A 421 2.13 25.29 -1.00
C MET A 421 0.78 25.02 -1.71
N ASP A 422 -0.27 24.70 -0.97
CA ASP A 422 -1.60 24.33 -1.50
C ASP A 422 -2.24 25.43 -2.37
N ASP A 423 -1.88 26.67 -2.13
CA ASP A 423 -2.36 27.85 -2.85
C ASP A 423 -1.54 28.18 -4.10
N VAL A 424 -0.41 27.49 -4.31
CA VAL A 424 0.43 27.67 -5.50
C VAL A 424 -0.24 27.03 -6.72
N ASP A 425 -0.16 27.69 -7.88
CA ASP A 425 -0.63 27.15 -9.15
C ASP A 425 0.20 25.93 -9.59
N ASP A 426 -0.41 24.96 -10.24
CA ASP A 426 0.28 23.73 -10.68
C ASP A 426 1.44 24.03 -11.62
N PHE A 427 1.27 25.00 -12.52
CA PHE A 427 2.34 25.45 -13.42
C PHE A 427 3.55 25.97 -12.65
N ASP A 428 3.32 26.85 -11.67
CA ASP A 428 4.40 27.42 -10.86
C ASP A 428 5.07 26.38 -9.99
N PHE A 429 4.29 25.47 -9.44
CA PHE A 429 4.82 24.39 -8.63
C PHE A 429 5.72 23.46 -9.44
N ILE A 430 5.31 23.09 -10.66
CA ILE A 430 6.13 22.30 -11.59
C ILE A 430 7.40 23.06 -11.95
N CYS A 431 7.29 24.34 -12.31
CA CYS A 431 8.44 25.19 -12.63
C CYS A 431 9.40 25.34 -11.45
N HIS A 432 8.86 25.41 -10.24
CA HIS A 432 9.67 25.48 -9.03
C HIS A 432 10.47 24.19 -8.80
N ILE A 433 9.80 23.03 -8.81
CA ILE A 433 10.46 21.74 -8.57
C ILE A 433 11.48 21.42 -9.67
N ALA A 434 11.11 21.56 -10.93
CA ALA A 434 11.94 21.14 -12.04
C ALA A 434 13.07 22.12 -12.35
N TYR A 435 12.77 23.42 -12.32
CA TYR A 435 13.68 24.45 -12.85
C TYR A 435 14.10 25.49 -11.81
N GLY A 436 13.69 25.36 -10.54
CA GLY A 436 14.05 26.27 -9.43
C GLY A 436 13.45 27.69 -9.55
N LYS A 437 12.33 27.84 -10.25
CA LYS A 437 11.68 29.15 -10.41
C LYS A 437 10.93 29.58 -9.16
N LYS A 438 10.76 30.89 -8.99
CA LYS A 438 9.91 31.44 -7.92
C LYS A 438 8.45 31.08 -8.21
N THR A 439 7.74 30.67 -7.18
CA THR A 439 6.32 30.32 -7.25
C THR A 439 5.43 31.55 -7.21
N LEU A 440 4.29 31.46 -7.89
CA LEU A 440 3.16 32.35 -7.74
C LEU A 440 1.96 31.56 -7.24
N THR A 441 1.22 32.17 -6.30
CA THR A 441 -0.06 31.61 -5.86
C THR A 441 -1.12 31.83 -6.94
N ARG A 442 -2.17 31.04 -6.93
CA ARG A 442 -3.34 31.24 -7.79
C ARG A 442 -3.93 32.63 -7.64
N ARG A 443 -3.93 33.16 -6.41
CA ARG A 443 -4.38 34.51 -6.11
C ARG A 443 -3.52 35.59 -6.77
N GLU A 444 -2.19 35.47 -6.65
CA GLU A 444 -1.26 36.43 -7.28
C GLU A 444 -1.43 36.44 -8.80
N ARG A 445 -1.58 35.29 -9.44
CA ARG A 445 -1.87 35.17 -10.89
C ARG A 445 -3.19 35.86 -11.26
N ALA A 446 -4.25 35.57 -10.53
CA ALA A 446 -5.56 36.18 -10.78
C ALA A 446 -5.54 37.69 -10.61
N GLU A 447 -4.87 38.21 -9.57
CA GLU A 447 -4.73 39.65 -9.36
C GLU A 447 -3.94 40.33 -10.48
N GLN A 448 -2.92 39.68 -11.02
CA GLN A 448 -2.19 40.20 -12.18
C GLN A 448 -3.08 40.27 -13.43
N VAL A 449 -3.98 39.33 -13.64
CA VAL A 449 -4.97 39.38 -14.73
C VAL A 449 -5.96 40.51 -14.50
N LYS A 450 -6.47 40.70 -13.26
CA LYS A 450 -7.41 41.77 -12.91
C LYS A 450 -6.82 43.18 -13.14
N LYS A 451 -5.51 43.35 -12.90
CA LYS A 451 -4.81 44.65 -13.10
C LYS A 451 -4.66 45.06 -14.57
N ARG A 452 -4.82 44.16 -15.53
CA ARG A 452 -4.55 44.37 -16.96
C ARG A 452 -5.75 44.92 -17.77
N ASP A 453 -6.84 45.34 -17.16
CA ASP A 453 -8.06 45.81 -17.84
C ASP A 453 -8.49 45.02 -19.10
N VAL A 454 -8.30 43.71 -19.03
CA VAL A 454 -8.54 42.81 -20.17
C VAL A 454 -10.02 42.50 -20.41
N PHE A 455 -10.87 42.86 -19.46
CA PHE A 455 -12.30 42.60 -19.48
C PHE A 455 -13.13 43.75 -20.08
N SER A 456 -12.56 44.92 -20.32
CA SER A 456 -13.27 46.09 -20.87
C SER A 456 -13.91 45.84 -22.23
N LYS A 457 -13.40 44.89 -23.02
CA LYS A 457 -13.97 44.48 -24.31
C LYS A 457 -15.26 43.69 -24.21
N TYR A 458 -15.65 43.23 -23.02
CA TYR A 458 -16.88 42.45 -22.82
C TYR A 458 -17.97 43.30 -22.19
N GLY A 459 -19.23 43.01 -22.50
CA GLY A 459 -20.38 43.66 -21.83
C GLY A 459 -20.40 43.37 -20.32
N GLU A 460 -21.04 44.20 -19.56
CA GLU A 460 -21.02 44.17 -18.09
C GLU A 460 -21.32 42.78 -17.49
N GLN A 461 -22.37 42.12 -17.95
CA GLN A 461 -22.74 40.77 -17.46
C GLN A 461 -21.70 39.72 -17.82
N ALA A 462 -21.12 39.77 -19.03
CA ALA A 462 -20.07 38.85 -19.44
C ALA A 462 -18.77 39.05 -18.63
N ARG A 463 -18.45 40.29 -18.31
CA ARG A 463 -17.34 40.67 -17.43
C ARG A 463 -17.51 40.07 -16.03
N LEU A 464 -18.69 40.22 -15.41
CA LEU A 464 -18.98 39.63 -14.11
C LEU A 464 -18.87 38.09 -14.11
N VAL A 465 -19.21 37.42 -15.21
CA VAL A 465 -19.00 35.97 -15.37
C VAL A 465 -17.50 35.61 -15.40
N LEU A 466 -16.67 36.37 -16.13
CA LEU A 466 -15.22 36.13 -16.20
C LEU A 466 -14.54 36.42 -14.85
N GLU A 467 -14.98 37.43 -14.12
CA GLU A 467 -14.50 37.72 -12.76
C GLU A 467 -14.84 36.58 -11.80
N ALA A 468 -16.08 36.04 -11.87
CA ALA A 468 -16.48 34.91 -11.06
C ALA A 468 -15.73 33.61 -11.43
N LEU A 469 -15.38 33.41 -12.70
CA LEU A 469 -14.52 32.30 -13.12
C LEU A 469 -13.10 32.46 -12.56
N LEU A 470 -12.57 33.68 -12.55
CA LEU A 470 -11.26 33.97 -12.00
C LEU A 470 -11.22 33.75 -10.47
N ASP A 471 -12.32 34.05 -9.77
CA ASP A 471 -12.47 33.78 -8.34
C ASP A 471 -12.49 32.25 -8.10
N LYS A 472 -13.22 31.49 -8.92
CA LYS A 472 -13.18 29.99 -8.88
C LYS A 472 -11.78 29.42 -9.12
N TYR A 473 -11.04 30.00 -10.06
CA TYR A 473 -9.65 29.61 -10.27
C TYR A 473 -8.79 29.88 -9.02
N MET A 474 -8.97 31.00 -8.31
CA MET A 474 -8.24 31.28 -7.08
C MET A 474 -8.48 30.23 -6.00
N ASP A 475 -9.70 29.74 -5.89
CA ASP A 475 -10.10 28.80 -4.85
C ASP A 475 -9.72 27.35 -5.22
N GLU A 476 -10.01 26.89 -6.42
CA GLU A 476 -10.01 25.48 -6.80
C GLU A 476 -9.04 25.14 -7.94
N GLY A 477 -8.45 26.13 -8.61
CA GLY A 477 -7.43 25.95 -9.65
C GLY A 477 -7.98 25.89 -11.08
N ILE A 478 -7.08 25.57 -12.04
CA ILE A 478 -7.36 25.68 -13.48
C ILE A 478 -8.42 24.68 -13.97
N SER A 479 -8.57 23.54 -13.33
CA SER A 479 -9.57 22.51 -13.65
C SER A 479 -11.00 23.07 -13.67
N GLU A 480 -11.29 24.05 -12.82
CA GLU A 480 -12.61 24.69 -12.77
C GLU A 480 -12.90 25.56 -14.00
N LEU A 481 -11.90 26.19 -14.59
CA LEU A 481 -12.08 26.93 -15.84
C LEU A 481 -12.33 26.00 -17.04
N GLU A 482 -11.80 24.79 -16.98
CA GLU A 482 -11.92 23.78 -18.03
C GLU A 482 -13.24 22.99 -17.94
N ASN A 483 -13.93 23.05 -16.80
CA ASN A 483 -15.14 22.29 -16.53
C ASN A 483 -16.40 23.13 -16.76
N LEU A 484 -17.09 22.90 -17.89
CA LEU A 484 -18.33 23.59 -18.21
C LEU A 484 -19.46 23.39 -17.16
N SER A 485 -19.36 22.36 -16.33
CA SER A 485 -20.35 22.10 -15.28
C SER A 485 -20.30 23.12 -14.14
N VAL A 486 -19.21 23.86 -14.00
CA VAL A 486 -19.07 24.97 -13.02
C VAL A 486 -20.19 26.00 -13.19
N LEU A 487 -20.65 26.25 -14.42
CA LEU A 487 -21.71 27.19 -14.71
C LEU A 487 -23.10 26.81 -14.14
N LYS A 488 -23.25 25.59 -13.64
CA LYS A 488 -24.48 25.11 -12.97
C LYS A 488 -24.48 25.40 -11.48
N ASN A 489 -23.34 25.84 -10.92
CA ASN A 489 -23.14 26.04 -9.50
C ASN A 489 -23.09 27.53 -9.15
N ASP A 490 -23.20 27.88 -7.87
CA ASP A 490 -22.96 29.23 -7.42
C ASP A 490 -21.46 29.61 -7.60
N PRO A 491 -21.17 30.84 -7.96
CA PRO A 491 -22.07 32.00 -8.08
C PRO A 491 -22.75 32.18 -9.46
N PHE A 492 -22.60 31.24 -10.41
CA PHE A 492 -23.01 31.42 -11.80
C PHE A 492 -24.53 31.34 -11.99
N ARG A 493 -25.28 30.69 -11.10
CA ARG A 493 -26.76 30.58 -11.16
C ARG A 493 -27.42 31.96 -11.25
N ARG A 494 -26.87 33.00 -10.66
CA ARG A 494 -27.37 34.39 -10.72
C ARG A 494 -27.38 34.96 -12.14
N PHE A 495 -26.58 34.41 -13.05
CA PHE A 495 -26.53 34.84 -14.46
C PHE A 495 -27.45 34.02 -15.37
N GLY A 496 -28.19 33.04 -14.81
CA GLY A 496 -29.12 32.19 -15.51
C GLY A 496 -28.55 30.80 -15.88
N SER A 497 -29.18 30.16 -16.86
CA SER A 497 -28.74 28.85 -17.33
C SER A 497 -27.39 28.94 -18.07
N PRO A 498 -26.62 27.82 -18.18
CA PRO A 498 -25.39 27.81 -18.98
C PRO A 498 -25.57 28.30 -20.42
N ALA A 499 -26.75 28.05 -21.01
CA ALA A 499 -27.10 28.58 -22.34
C ALA A 499 -27.27 30.11 -22.36
N ASN A 500 -27.85 30.67 -21.30
CA ASN A 500 -27.97 32.14 -21.16
C ASN A 500 -26.60 32.78 -20.96
N ILE A 501 -25.75 32.20 -20.12
CA ILE A 501 -24.39 32.65 -19.92
C ILE A 501 -23.61 32.62 -21.25
N ALA A 502 -23.70 31.56 -22.02
CA ALA A 502 -23.04 31.48 -23.33
C ALA A 502 -23.51 32.59 -24.30
N ARG A 503 -24.81 32.99 -24.27
CA ARG A 503 -25.34 34.08 -25.11
C ARG A 503 -24.67 35.42 -24.79
N LEU A 504 -24.24 35.67 -23.55
CA LEU A 504 -23.52 36.89 -23.18
C LEU A 504 -22.20 37.07 -23.94
N PHE A 505 -21.66 35.97 -24.46
CA PHE A 505 -20.41 35.92 -25.23
C PHE A 505 -20.63 35.69 -26.74
N GLY A 506 -21.87 35.83 -27.22
CA GLY A 506 -22.19 35.54 -28.63
C GLY A 506 -22.34 34.04 -28.96
N GLY A 507 -22.68 33.23 -27.95
CA GLY A 507 -22.90 31.76 -28.10
C GLY A 507 -21.79 30.92 -27.47
N LYS A 508 -21.96 29.59 -27.59
CA LYS A 508 -21.04 28.60 -26.98
C LYS A 508 -19.58 28.82 -27.41
N GLN A 509 -19.35 29.07 -28.70
CA GLN A 509 -17.97 29.27 -29.19
C GLN A 509 -17.36 30.58 -28.68
N GLY A 510 -18.14 31.65 -28.58
CA GLY A 510 -17.70 32.93 -27.99
C GLY A 510 -17.31 32.78 -26.53
N TYR A 511 -18.10 32.02 -25.74
CA TYR A 511 -17.76 31.68 -24.35
C TYR A 511 -16.45 30.89 -24.26
N LEU A 512 -16.30 29.81 -25.04
CA LEU A 512 -15.07 29.00 -25.05
C LEU A 512 -13.83 29.84 -25.43
N ASN A 513 -13.97 30.74 -26.41
CA ASN A 513 -12.90 31.66 -26.79
C ASN A 513 -12.55 32.64 -25.65
N ALA A 514 -13.56 33.13 -24.91
CA ALA A 514 -13.33 34.03 -23.77
C ALA A 514 -12.60 33.29 -22.63
N VAL A 515 -12.99 32.04 -22.31
CA VAL A 515 -12.30 31.19 -21.31
C VAL A 515 -10.89 30.87 -21.75
N ASN A 516 -10.66 30.51 -23.00
CA ASN A 516 -9.31 30.26 -23.53
C ASN A 516 -8.43 31.50 -23.43
N ASN A 517 -8.95 32.68 -23.77
CA ASN A 517 -8.23 33.95 -23.61
C ASN A 517 -7.90 34.20 -22.14
N LEU A 518 -8.83 33.95 -21.23
CA LEU A 518 -8.62 34.09 -19.79
C LEU A 518 -7.50 33.17 -19.31
N THR A 519 -7.53 31.89 -19.71
CA THR A 519 -6.49 30.90 -19.40
C THR A 519 -5.12 31.34 -19.93
N GLN A 520 -5.04 31.83 -21.16
CA GLN A 520 -3.79 32.37 -21.71
C GLN A 520 -3.27 33.57 -20.90
N LEU A 521 -4.15 34.45 -20.48
CA LEU A 521 -3.76 35.60 -19.68
C LEU A 521 -3.23 35.23 -18.30
N ILE A 522 -3.74 34.16 -17.69
CA ILE A 522 -3.25 33.63 -16.42
C ILE A 522 -1.79 33.13 -16.57
N TYR A 523 -1.43 32.49 -17.68
CA TYR A 523 -0.10 31.88 -17.87
C TYR A 523 0.88 32.72 -18.72
N ASN A 524 0.44 33.76 -19.38
CA ASN A 524 1.31 34.72 -20.11
C ASN A 524 1.89 35.83 -19.19
N VAL A 525 1.90 35.59 -17.90
CA VAL A 525 2.58 36.42 -16.93
C VAL A 525 4.01 35.91 -16.77
N ALA A 526 4.95 36.58 -17.42
CA ALA A 526 6.38 36.32 -17.27
C ALA A 526 6.87 36.77 -15.88
#